data_2d5b9fdacc54e3ff7e3ae79544dae329
#
_entry.id   2d5b9fdacc54e3ff7e3ae79544dae329
#
_cell.length_a   1.000
_cell.length_b   1.000
_cell.length_c   1.000
_cell.angle_alpha   90.00
_cell.angle_beta   90.00
_cell.angle_gamma   90.00
#
_symmetry.space_group_name_H-M   'P 1'
#
loop_
_entity.id
_entity.type
_entity.pdbx_description
1 polymer ?
#
loop_
_entity_poly.entity_id
_entity_poly.type
_entity_poly.pdbx_seq_one_letter_code
_entity_poly.pdbx_strand_id
1 'polypeptide(L)' 'MRVLTICELMRLTRLELCYLLTQVTNALADFPEGSAERQNALTNLHNIRSVLARHDLAP' A
#
# COMPACT_ATOMS: atom_id res chain seq x y z
N MET A 1 10.57 0.04 6.07
CA MET A 1 9.30 0.67 5.62
C MET A 1 8.27 0.58 6.72
N ARG A 2 7.62 1.68 7.05
CA ARG A 2 6.58 1.70 8.07
C ARG A 2 5.26 1.17 7.50
N VAL A 3 4.51 0.43 8.31
CA VAL A 3 3.16 0.01 7.93
C VAL A 3 2.22 1.22 8.03
N LEU A 4 1.49 1.47 6.95
CA LEU A 4 0.48 2.53 6.90
C LEU A 4 -0.87 1.95 7.32
N THR A 5 -1.59 2.69 8.15
CA THR A 5 -2.90 2.24 8.60
C THR A 5 -3.96 2.50 7.53
N ILE A 6 -5.08 1.78 7.64
CA ILE A 6 -6.22 2.01 6.76
C ILE A 6 -6.72 3.45 6.88
N CYS A 7 -6.75 3.99 8.11
CA CYS A 7 -7.19 5.38 8.32
C CYS A 7 -6.31 6.38 7.60
N GLU A 8 -4.99 6.18 7.63
CA GLU A 8 -4.06 7.05 6.92
C GLU A 8 -4.30 6.98 5.41
N LEU A 9 -4.48 5.78 4.88
CA LEU A 9 -4.68 5.56 3.45
C LEU A 9 -6.01 6.12 2.97
N MET A 10 -7.04 6.10 3.81
CA MET A 10 -8.35 6.63 3.44
C MET A 10 -8.37 8.15 3.25
N ARG A 11 -7.34 8.84 3.72
CA ARG A 11 -7.19 10.29 3.51
C ARG A 11 -6.61 10.63 2.15
N LEU A 12 -6.11 9.64 1.44
CA LEU A 12 -5.46 9.85 0.15
C LEU A 12 -6.48 9.77 -0.98
N THR A 13 -6.20 10.49 -2.06
CA THR A 13 -7.00 10.40 -3.28
C THR A 13 -6.67 9.08 -3.99
N ARG A 14 -7.53 8.71 -4.95
CA ARG A 14 -7.28 7.52 -5.77
C ARG A 14 -5.93 7.61 -6.49
N LEU A 15 -5.59 8.76 -7.04
CA LEU A 15 -4.31 8.96 -7.73
C LEU A 15 -3.14 8.80 -6.78
N GLU A 16 -3.24 9.35 -5.58
CA GLU A 16 -2.20 9.20 -4.58
C GLU A 16 -2.02 7.75 -4.16
N LEU A 17 -3.13 7.01 -4.01
CA LEU A 17 -3.08 5.59 -3.68
C LEU A 17 -2.43 4.77 -4.79
N CYS A 18 -2.76 5.06 -6.04
CA CYS A 18 -2.15 4.38 -7.19
C CYS A 18 -0.65 4.64 -7.26
N TYR A 19 -0.23 5.88 -7.03
CA TYR A 19 1.17 6.25 -7.00
C TYR A 19 1.91 5.50 -5.88
N LEU A 20 1.30 5.49 -4.68
CA LEU A 20 1.88 4.80 -3.55
C LEU A 20 1.99 3.30 -3.80
N LEU A 21 0.98 2.71 -4.43
CA LEU A 21 0.98 1.29 -4.79
C LEU A 21 2.18 0.97 -5.68
N THR A 22 2.44 1.82 -6.68
CA THR A 22 3.58 1.65 -7.59
C THR A 22 4.89 1.75 -6.83
N GLN A 23 5.02 2.74 -5.95
CA GLN A 23 6.23 2.93 -5.16
C GLN A 23 6.53 1.73 -4.26
N VAL A 24 5.51 1.22 -3.57
CA VAL A 24 5.69 0.08 -2.67
C VAL A 24 6.01 -1.19 -3.46
N THR A 25 5.35 -1.38 -4.60
CA THR A 25 5.63 -2.53 -5.47
C THR A 25 7.07 -2.52 -5.97
N ASN A 26 7.58 -1.37 -6.37
CA ASN A 26 8.96 -1.23 -6.85
C ASN A 26 9.96 -1.45 -5.71
N ALA A 27 9.66 -0.92 -4.53
CA ALA A 27 10.54 -1.07 -3.37
C ALA A 27 10.61 -2.52 -2.89
N LEU A 28 9.54 -3.29 -3.10
CA LEU A 28 9.48 -4.68 -2.66
C LEU A 28 10.63 -5.52 -3.21
N ALA A 29 11.02 -5.26 -4.45
CA ALA A 29 12.10 -5.98 -5.10
C ALA A 29 13.46 -5.77 -4.42
N ASP A 30 13.61 -4.66 -3.69
CA ASP A 30 14.87 -4.32 -3.01
C ASP A 30 14.97 -4.93 -1.61
N PHE A 31 13.88 -5.48 -1.09
CA PHE A 31 13.87 -6.06 0.26
C PHE A 31 14.09 -7.56 0.19
N PRO A 32 15.03 -8.11 1.00
CA PRO A 32 15.28 -9.55 1.03
C PRO A 32 14.05 -10.32 1.50
N GLU A 33 13.90 -11.54 0.98
CA GLU A 33 12.85 -12.44 1.47
C GLU A 33 13.03 -12.70 2.96
N GLY A 34 11.92 -12.72 3.69
CA GLY A 34 11.92 -12.96 5.13
C GLY A 34 12.30 -11.75 5.96
N SER A 35 12.65 -10.61 5.35
CA SER A 35 12.95 -9.40 6.10
C SER A 35 11.67 -8.75 6.64
N ALA A 36 11.80 -8.03 7.75
CA ALA A 36 10.69 -7.28 8.31
C ALA A 36 10.21 -6.19 7.34
N GLU A 37 11.14 -5.58 6.60
CA GLU A 37 10.81 -4.55 5.63
C GLU A 37 9.94 -5.09 4.50
N ARG A 38 10.28 -6.29 4.00
CA ARG A 38 9.47 -6.94 2.97
C ARG A 38 8.07 -7.28 3.49
N GLN A 39 7.99 -7.76 4.73
CA GLN A 39 6.71 -8.08 5.36
C GLN A 39 5.84 -6.82 5.49
N ASN A 40 6.44 -5.72 5.93
CA ASN A 40 5.73 -4.45 6.05
C ASN A 40 5.26 -3.93 4.68
N ALA A 41 6.09 -4.10 3.66
CA ALA A 41 5.72 -3.70 2.30
C ALA A 41 4.52 -4.50 1.78
N LEU A 42 4.51 -5.81 2.03
CA LEU A 42 3.38 -6.66 1.64
C LEU A 42 2.09 -6.26 2.36
N THR A 43 2.19 -5.94 3.65
CA THR A 43 1.06 -5.44 4.43
C THR A 43 0.54 -4.13 3.85
N ASN A 44 1.44 -3.22 3.47
CA ASN A 44 1.06 -1.96 2.84
C ASN A 44 0.35 -2.18 1.51
N LEU A 45 0.84 -3.10 0.68
CA LEU A 45 0.18 -3.44 -0.59
C LEU A 45 -1.24 -3.92 -0.35
N HIS A 46 -1.42 -4.81 0.62
CA HIS A 46 -2.75 -5.31 0.96
C HIS A 46 -3.68 -4.19 1.39
N ASN A 47 -3.20 -3.31 2.26
CA ASN A 47 -4.00 -2.20 2.78
C ASN A 47 -4.36 -1.20 1.68
N ILE A 48 -3.41 -0.87 0.81
CA ILE A 48 -3.65 0.04 -0.31
C ILE A 48 -4.72 -0.53 -1.25
N ARG A 49 -4.61 -1.80 -1.59
CA ARG A 49 -5.59 -2.45 -2.46
C ARG A 49 -6.98 -2.49 -1.83
N SER A 50 -7.04 -2.71 -0.53
CA SER A 50 -8.32 -2.72 0.21
C SER A 50 -9.00 -1.35 0.14
N VAL A 51 -8.23 -0.28 0.31
CA VAL A 51 -8.76 1.09 0.24
C VAL A 51 -9.16 1.44 -1.20
N LEU A 52 -8.35 1.07 -2.18
CA LEU A 52 -8.69 1.29 -3.59
C LEU A 52 -9.98 0.59 -3.98
N ALA A 53 -10.19 -0.64 -3.49
CA ALA A 53 -11.43 -1.36 -3.75
C ALA A 53 -12.64 -0.62 -3.22
N ARG A 54 -12.51 0.03 -2.06
CA ARG A 54 -13.59 0.86 -1.51
C ARG A 54 -13.86 2.09 -2.36
N HIS A 55 -12.81 2.72 -2.89
CA HIS A 55 -12.97 3.85 -3.82
C HIS A 55 -13.73 3.43 -5.08
N ASP A 56 -13.42 2.25 -5.60
CA ASP A 56 -14.04 1.74 -6.80
C ASP A 56 -15.53 1.39 -6.60
N LEU A 57 -15.91 1.05 -5.36
CA LEU A 57 -17.28 0.72 -5.02
C LEU A 57 -18.13 1.95 -4.65
N ALA A 58 -17.48 3.08 -4.39
CA ALA A 58 -18.16 4.31 -4.01
C ALA A 58 -18.95 4.84 -5.21
N PRO A 59 -20.21 5.30 -4.99
CA PRO A 59 -21.01 5.87 -6.07
C PRO A 59 -20.44 7.20 -6.55
#